data_6a9ad8d8f9219fc24cef966fc70e4075
#
_entry.id   6a9ad8d8f9219fc24cef966fc70e4075
#
_cell.length_a   1.000
_cell.length_b   1.000
_cell.length_c   1.000
_cell.angle_alpha   90.00
_cell.angle_beta   90.00
_cell.angle_gamma   90.00
#
_symmetry.space_group_name_H-M   'P 1'
#
loop_
_entity.id
_entity.type
_entity.pdbx_description
1 polymer ?
#
loop_
_entity_poly.entity_id
_entity_poly.type
_entity_poly.pdbx_seq_one_letter_code
_entity_poly.pdbx_strand_id
1 'polypeptide(L)'
;MTQANRIRNLINTFPSESFTVSDGGRLAATLTMPNGQGDLTIHDDGDEITLFLGDITHCHFSQDYLGDGKCSSEAEMFEEAIEYLRDLLSDQVVFYRARVGGSDGSIQRPSEEQMAKVMVDCHCFVWSKAIEPNTEQDDDGKASPAIS
;
A
#
# COMPACT_ATOMS: atom_id res chain seq x y z
N MET A 1 -17.60 -17.29 -4.79
CA MET A 1 -17.05 -16.97 -3.46
C MET A 1 -17.79 -15.77 -2.89
N THR A 2 -18.25 -15.86 -1.65
CA THR A 2 -18.92 -14.73 -1.00
C THR A 2 -17.91 -13.71 -0.53
N GLN A 3 -18.37 -12.49 -0.28
CA GLN A 3 -17.52 -11.42 0.22
C GLN A 3 -16.83 -11.81 1.53
N ALA A 4 -17.59 -12.43 2.45
CA ALA A 4 -17.03 -12.85 3.73
C ALA A 4 -15.90 -13.86 3.52
N ASN A 5 -16.08 -14.78 2.58
CA ASN A 5 -15.04 -15.77 2.30
C ASN A 5 -13.80 -15.14 1.68
N ARG A 6 -13.98 -14.13 0.84
CA ARG A 6 -12.82 -13.47 0.23
C ARG A 6 -11.94 -12.79 1.26
N ILE A 7 -12.55 -12.04 2.18
CA ILE A 7 -11.78 -11.39 3.25
C ILE A 7 -11.06 -12.43 4.10
N ARG A 8 -11.74 -13.51 4.47
CA ARG A 8 -11.12 -14.56 5.29
C ARG A 8 -10.01 -15.27 4.56
N ASN A 9 -10.19 -15.55 3.26
CA ASN A 9 -9.15 -16.19 2.46
C ASN A 9 -7.94 -15.28 2.32
N LEU A 10 -8.18 -13.99 2.16
CA LEU A 10 -7.12 -13.01 2.06
C LEU A 10 -6.30 -12.98 3.36
N ILE A 11 -6.96 -12.92 4.50
CA ILE A 11 -6.30 -12.93 5.80
C ILE A 11 -5.52 -14.22 6.00
N ASN A 12 -6.10 -15.34 5.62
CA ASN A 12 -5.46 -16.65 5.82
C ASN A 12 -4.22 -16.82 4.97
N THR A 13 -4.08 -16.03 3.90
CA THR A 13 -2.87 -16.03 3.08
C THR A 13 -1.68 -15.45 3.84
N PHE A 14 -1.94 -14.64 4.86
CA PHE A 14 -0.90 -13.99 5.64
C PHE A 14 -1.07 -14.33 7.12
N PRO A 15 -0.82 -15.60 7.50
CA PRO A 15 -1.13 -16.03 8.87
C PRO A 15 -0.25 -15.42 9.94
N SER A 16 0.90 -14.86 9.57
CA SER A 16 1.76 -14.21 10.56
C SER A 16 1.31 -12.80 10.92
N GLU A 17 0.28 -12.27 10.23
CA GLU A 17 -0.21 -10.93 10.48
C GLU A 17 -1.50 -11.00 11.31
N SER A 18 -1.66 -10.04 12.19
CA SER A 18 -2.77 -10.03 13.15
C SER A 18 -3.89 -9.12 12.69
N PHE A 19 -4.56 -9.52 11.63
CA PHE A 19 -5.69 -8.75 11.11
C PHE A 19 -6.88 -8.77 12.08
N THR A 20 -7.56 -7.64 12.18
CA THR A 20 -8.83 -7.52 12.88
C THR A 20 -9.93 -7.43 11.83
N VAL A 21 -10.96 -8.25 11.96
CA VAL A 21 -12.10 -8.23 11.05
C VAL A 21 -13.24 -7.48 11.70
N SER A 22 -13.79 -6.52 10.99
CA SER A 22 -14.97 -5.80 11.45
C SER A 22 -16.08 -5.97 10.42
N ASP A 23 -17.33 -5.94 10.89
CA ASP A 23 -18.46 -6.20 10.06
C ASP A 23 -19.60 -5.22 10.36
N GLY A 24 -19.25 -3.96 10.58
CA GLY A 24 -20.22 -2.91 10.87
C GLY A 24 -20.81 -2.31 9.60
N GLY A 25 -21.58 -3.11 8.87
CA GLY A 25 -22.22 -2.66 7.64
C GLY A 25 -21.43 -2.97 6.39
N ARG A 26 -20.12 -3.05 6.51
CA ARG A 26 -19.21 -3.42 5.43
C ARG A 26 -18.12 -4.28 6.04
N LEU A 27 -17.92 -5.45 5.48
CA LEU A 27 -16.87 -6.34 5.97
C LEU A 27 -15.51 -5.76 5.62
N ALA A 28 -14.66 -5.62 6.63
CA ALA A 28 -13.34 -5.03 6.46
C ALA A 28 -12.33 -5.77 7.31
N ALA A 29 -11.09 -5.81 6.83
CA ALA A 29 -9.96 -6.31 7.61
C ALA A 29 -9.00 -5.17 7.84
N THR A 30 -8.45 -5.08 9.04
CA THR A 30 -7.59 -3.96 9.43
C THR A 30 -6.32 -4.48 10.07
N LEU A 31 -5.20 -3.82 9.76
CA LEU A 31 -3.90 -4.19 10.31
C LEU A 31 -3.10 -2.90 10.52
N THR A 32 -2.63 -2.69 11.75
CA THR A 32 -1.86 -1.50 12.08
C THR A 32 -0.51 -1.53 11.37
N MET A 33 -0.16 -0.44 10.71
CA MET A 33 1.12 -0.35 10.01
C MET A 33 2.25 -0.02 10.98
N PRO A 34 3.34 -0.78 10.95
CA PRO A 34 4.47 -0.51 11.85
C PRO A 34 5.13 0.84 11.60
N ASN A 35 4.93 1.43 10.42
CA ASN A 35 5.55 2.71 10.10
C ASN A 35 4.91 3.91 10.81
N GLY A 36 3.86 3.69 11.61
CA GLY A 36 3.21 4.75 12.36
C GLY A 36 2.23 5.60 11.59
N GLN A 37 1.92 5.23 10.36
CA GLN A 37 1.06 6.04 9.49
C GLN A 37 -0.41 5.64 9.52
N GLY A 38 -0.81 4.83 10.50
CA GLY A 38 -2.19 4.42 10.65
C GLY A 38 -2.38 2.96 10.30
N ASP A 39 -3.55 2.65 9.78
CA ASP A 39 -3.94 1.26 9.52
C ASP A 39 -4.07 0.99 8.04
N LEU A 40 -3.65 -0.22 7.65
CA LEU A 40 -4.11 -0.79 6.40
C LEU A 40 -5.53 -1.27 6.60
N THR A 41 -6.46 -0.87 5.74
CA THR A 41 -7.83 -1.32 5.80
C THR A 41 -8.21 -1.90 4.44
N ILE A 42 -8.82 -3.07 4.45
CA ILE A 42 -9.19 -3.78 3.23
C ILE A 42 -10.71 -3.91 3.22
N HIS A 43 -11.33 -3.37 2.21
CA HIS A 43 -12.78 -3.47 2.00
C HIS A 43 -13.05 -4.35 0.79
N ASP A 44 -14.03 -5.24 0.93
CA ASP A 44 -14.51 -6.06 -0.17
C ASP A 44 -15.91 -5.59 -0.54
N ASP A 45 -16.04 -4.95 -1.67
CA ASP A 45 -17.31 -4.37 -2.12
C ASP A 45 -17.98 -5.22 -3.20
N GLY A 46 -17.53 -6.46 -3.37
CA GLY A 46 -18.16 -7.39 -4.32
C GLY A 46 -17.39 -7.42 -5.64
N ASP A 47 -17.54 -6.40 -6.44
CA ASP A 47 -16.81 -6.29 -7.71
C ASP A 47 -15.51 -5.52 -7.57
N GLU A 48 -15.18 -5.12 -6.37
CA GLU A 48 -13.99 -4.31 -6.16
C GLU A 48 -13.44 -4.59 -4.76
N ILE A 49 -12.11 -4.66 -4.66
CA ILE A 49 -11.41 -4.72 -3.37
C ILE A 49 -10.63 -3.43 -3.26
N THR A 50 -10.81 -2.71 -2.14
CA THR A 50 -10.12 -1.44 -1.93
C THR A 50 -9.20 -1.56 -0.73
N LEU A 51 -7.95 -1.14 -0.89
CA LEU A 51 -6.99 -1.07 0.18
C LEU A 51 -6.72 0.39 0.51
N PHE A 52 -6.89 0.74 1.79
CA PHE A 52 -6.54 2.07 2.27
C PHE A 52 -5.25 1.99 3.07
N LEU A 53 -4.27 2.81 2.71
CA LEU A 53 -2.99 2.87 3.40
C LEU A 53 -3.01 4.10 4.30
N GLY A 54 -3.60 3.93 5.49
CA GLY A 54 -3.82 5.04 6.40
C GLY A 54 -4.70 6.08 5.72
N ASP A 55 -4.34 7.33 5.87
CA ASP A 55 -5.00 8.42 5.15
C ASP A 55 -4.11 8.94 4.01
N ILE A 56 -3.08 8.19 3.65
CA ILE A 56 -2.13 8.63 2.63
C ILE A 56 -2.69 8.38 1.23
N THR A 57 -3.07 7.14 0.95
CA THR A 57 -3.56 6.79 -0.38
C THR A 57 -4.40 5.53 -0.30
N HIS A 58 -4.99 5.16 -1.42
CA HIS A 58 -5.74 3.93 -1.53
C HIS A 58 -5.59 3.38 -2.92
N CYS A 59 -5.87 2.09 -3.08
CA CYS A 59 -5.84 1.47 -4.39
C CYS A 59 -7.01 0.51 -4.53
N HIS A 60 -7.46 0.33 -5.77
CA HIS A 60 -8.63 -0.45 -6.11
C HIS A 60 -8.22 -1.61 -7.01
N PHE A 61 -8.81 -2.78 -6.74
CA PHE A 61 -8.67 -3.94 -7.60
C PHE A 61 -10.07 -4.32 -8.02
N SER A 62 -10.39 -4.14 -9.30
CA SER A 62 -11.75 -4.34 -9.77
C SER A 62 -11.74 -5.16 -11.04
N GLN A 63 -12.90 -5.77 -11.33
CA GLN A 63 -13.05 -6.57 -12.54
C GLN A 63 -13.14 -5.65 -13.74
N ASP A 64 -12.60 -6.16 -14.86
CA ASP A 64 -12.57 -5.41 -16.10
C ASP A 64 -13.80 -5.80 -16.93
N TYR A 65 -14.84 -5.01 -16.78
CA TYR A 65 -16.06 -5.24 -17.54
C TYR A 65 -16.05 -4.54 -18.89
N LEU A 66 -15.08 -3.64 -19.12
CA LEU A 66 -15.08 -2.79 -20.31
C LEU A 66 -13.81 -2.92 -21.14
N GLY A 67 -12.91 -3.82 -20.75
CA GLY A 67 -11.68 -4.03 -21.49
C GLY A 67 -10.65 -2.93 -21.32
N ASP A 68 -10.63 -2.29 -20.16
CA ASP A 68 -9.76 -1.14 -19.91
C ASP A 68 -8.50 -1.49 -19.10
N GLY A 69 -8.13 -2.76 -19.08
CA GLY A 69 -6.89 -3.18 -18.44
C GLY A 69 -7.02 -3.66 -17.01
N LYS A 70 -8.24 -3.74 -16.49
CA LYS A 70 -8.47 -4.28 -15.17
C LYS A 70 -8.58 -5.80 -15.24
N CYS A 71 -8.80 -6.42 -14.09
CA CYS A 71 -8.90 -7.88 -14.03
C CYS A 71 -10.14 -8.40 -14.75
N SER A 72 -9.99 -9.49 -15.47
CA SER A 72 -11.08 -10.04 -16.29
C SER A 72 -12.01 -10.93 -15.49
N SER A 73 -11.65 -11.32 -14.26
CA SER A 73 -12.46 -12.23 -13.46
C SER A 73 -12.29 -11.91 -11.99
N GLU A 74 -13.22 -12.43 -11.18
CA GLU A 74 -13.12 -12.32 -9.73
C GLU A 74 -11.85 -12.96 -9.22
N ALA A 75 -11.48 -14.11 -9.75
CA ALA A 75 -10.28 -14.81 -9.32
C ALA A 75 -9.03 -13.99 -9.62
N GLU A 76 -8.97 -13.37 -10.78
CA GLU A 76 -7.83 -12.56 -11.17
C GLU A 76 -7.74 -11.30 -10.30
N MET A 77 -8.86 -10.67 -10.01
CA MET A 77 -8.93 -9.52 -9.14
C MET A 77 -8.38 -9.87 -7.75
N PHE A 78 -8.80 -11.02 -7.23
CA PHE A 78 -8.37 -11.47 -5.92
C PHE A 78 -6.87 -11.75 -5.91
N GLU A 79 -6.36 -12.38 -6.97
CA GLU A 79 -4.93 -12.69 -7.09
C GLU A 79 -4.09 -11.41 -7.12
N GLU A 80 -4.55 -10.39 -7.81
CA GLU A 80 -3.82 -9.13 -7.87
C GLU A 80 -3.78 -8.44 -6.51
N ALA A 81 -4.88 -8.50 -5.78
CA ALA A 81 -4.92 -7.93 -4.43
C ALA A 81 -3.95 -8.67 -3.51
N ILE A 82 -3.91 -10.00 -3.60
CA ILE A 82 -3.00 -10.81 -2.81
C ILE A 82 -1.54 -10.48 -3.14
N GLU A 83 -1.24 -10.35 -4.42
CA GLU A 83 0.12 -10.05 -4.85
C GLU A 83 0.56 -8.67 -4.35
N TYR A 84 -0.33 -7.69 -4.45
CA TYR A 84 -0.03 -6.36 -3.93
C TYR A 84 0.23 -6.40 -2.43
N LEU A 85 -0.61 -7.12 -1.68
CA LEU A 85 -0.44 -7.24 -0.23
C LEU A 85 0.86 -7.93 0.13
N ARG A 86 1.23 -8.96 -0.63
CA ARG A 86 2.48 -9.66 -0.39
C ARG A 86 3.66 -8.70 -0.57
N ASP A 87 3.62 -7.91 -1.63
CA ASP A 87 4.66 -6.92 -1.87
C ASP A 87 4.64 -5.83 -0.80
N LEU A 88 3.45 -5.37 -0.42
CA LEU A 88 3.32 -4.32 0.60
C LEU A 88 3.92 -4.77 1.92
N LEU A 89 3.57 -5.96 2.38
CA LEU A 89 4.03 -6.45 3.68
C LEU A 89 5.50 -6.80 3.70
N SER A 90 6.12 -6.92 2.53
CA SER A 90 7.57 -7.18 2.42
C SER A 90 8.36 -5.95 1.99
N ASP A 91 7.77 -4.76 2.14
CA ASP A 91 8.43 -3.48 1.85
C ASP A 91 8.75 -3.28 0.37
N GLN A 92 7.97 -3.93 -0.50
CA GLN A 92 8.15 -3.81 -1.96
C GLN A 92 7.18 -2.80 -2.57
N VAL A 93 6.38 -2.13 -1.75
CA VAL A 93 5.50 -1.06 -2.21
C VAL A 93 5.89 0.21 -1.48
N VAL A 94 6.16 1.27 -2.25
CA VAL A 94 6.41 2.60 -1.69
C VAL A 94 5.14 3.40 -1.87
N PHE A 95 4.63 3.94 -0.78
CA PHE A 95 3.50 4.85 -0.87
C PHE A 95 3.92 6.22 -0.36
N TYR A 96 3.28 7.26 -0.86
CA TYR A 96 3.82 8.60 -0.70
C TYR A 96 2.72 9.64 -0.60
N ARG A 97 3.07 10.71 0.10
CA ARG A 97 2.23 11.89 0.27
C ARG A 97 3.02 13.10 -0.22
N ALA A 98 2.40 13.91 -1.06
CA ALA A 98 3.04 15.12 -1.55
C ALA A 98 3.33 16.08 -0.40
N ARG A 99 4.48 16.74 -0.45
CA ARG A 99 4.86 17.71 0.59
C ARG A 99 4.09 19.01 0.43
N VAL A 100 3.96 19.47 -0.81
CA VAL A 100 3.28 20.74 -1.08
C VAL A 100 2.45 20.52 -2.33
N GLY A 101 1.14 20.44 -2.19
CA GLY A 101 0.25 20.20 -3.31
C GLY A 101 0.64 18.91 -4.01
N GLY A 102 0.00 18.57 -5.08
CA GLY A 102 0.34 17.38 -5.85
C GLY A 102 -0.45 16.16 -5.42
N SER A 103 0.02 14.99 -5.80
CA SER A 103 -0.71 13.74 -5.66
C SER A 103 -0.10 12.82 -4.65
N ASP A 104 -0.97 12.07 -3.97
CA ASP A 104 -0.56 10.92 -3.19
C ASP A 104 -0.65 9.68 -4.07
N GLY A 105 0.07 8.62 -3.69
CA GLY A 105 -0.01 7.41 -4.48
C GLY A 105 0.86 6.31 -3.93
N SER A 106 1.00 5.25 -4.73
CA SER A 106 1.87 4.14 -4.39
C SER A 106 2.48 3.57 -5.65
N ILE A 107 3.66 2.97 -5.49
CA ILE A 107 4.38 2.32 -6.59
C ILE A 107 4.80 0.94 -6.10
N GLN A 108 4.36 -0.07 -6.83
CA GLN A 108 4.71 -1.45 -6.54
C GLN A 108 6.04 -1.76 -7.22
N ARG A 109 7.02 -2.22 -6.44
CA ARG A 109 8.36 -2.55 -6.93
C ARG A 109 8.99 -1.42 -7.75
N PRO A 110 9.16 -0.24 -7.13
CA PRO A 110 9.66 0.92 -7.88
C PRO A 110 11.08 0.74 -8.37
N SER A 111 11.37 1.32 -9.53
CA SER A 111 12.75 1.40 -10.03
C SER A 111 13.48 2.52 -9.29
N GLU A 112 14.81 2.53 -9.45
CA GLU A 112 15.61 3.62 -8.86
C GLU A 112 15.20 4.98 -9.42
N GLU A 113 14.87 5.01 -10.69
CA GLU A 113 14.45 6.24 -11.33
C GLU A 113 13.13 6.74 -10.77
N GLN A 114 12.18 5.83 -10.55
CA GLN A 114 10.91 6.18 -9.96
C GLN A 114 11.09 6.70 -8.53
N MET A 115 11.96 6.05 -7.76
CA MET A 115 12.24 6.48 -6.39
C MET A 115 12.88 7.86 -6.38
N ALA A 116 13.82 8.11 -7.27
CA ALA A 116 14.49 9.40 -7.33
C ALA A 116 13.48 10.52 -7.58
N LYS A 117 12.51 10.27 -8.48
CA LYS A 117 11.50 11.27 -8.79
C LYS A 117 10.56 11.53 -7.62
N VAL A 118 10.06 10.47 -7.00
CA VAL A 118 9.04 10.64 -5.99
C VAL A 118 9.62 11.21 -4.70
N MET A 119 10.87 10.91 -4.39
CA MET A 119 11.49 11.40 -3.16
C MET A 119 11.80 12.88 -3.19
N VAL A 120 11.84 13.49 -4.37
CA VAL A 120 12.09 14.93 -4.47
C VAL A 120 10.95 15.73 -3.84
N ASP A 121 9.71 15.33 -4.13
CA ASP A 121 8.54 16.13 -3.76
C ASP A 121 7.64 15.49 -2.73
N CYS A 122 7.96 14.29 -2.27
CA CYS A 122 7.02 13.54 -1.45
C CYS A 122 7.68 12.96 -0.20
N HIS A 123 6.88 12.80 0.85
CA HIS A 123 7.23 11.92 1.97
C HIS A 123 6.89 10.51 1.57
N CYS A 124 7.85 9.61 1.66
CA CYS A 124 7.71 8.24 1.20
C CYS A 124 7.77 7.25 2.35
N PHE A 125 7.02 6.17 2.22
CA PHE A 125 6.91 5.14 3.25
C PHE A 125 6.90 3.77 2.60
N VAL A 126 7.44 2.78 3.32
CA VAL A 126 7.14 1.38 3.06
C VAL A 126 6.37 0.87 4.27
N TRP A 127 5.95 -0.38 4.23
CA TRP A 127 5.15 -0.96 5.30
C TRP A 127 5.80 -0.80 6.67
N SER A 128 7.11 -1.09 6.76
CA SER A 128 7.77 -1.18 8.05
C SER A 128 8.32 0.15 8.57
N LYS A 129 8.44 1.18 7.71
CA LYS A 129 9.11 2.41 8.14
C LYS A 129 8.88 3.54 7.15
N ALA A 130 9.18 4.76 7.60
CA ALA A 130 9.31 5.91 6.71
C ALA A 130 10.63 5.81 5.95
N ILE A 131 10.64 6.27 4.72
CA ILE A 131 11.87 6.34 3.93
C ILE A 131 12.41 7.75 4.07
N GLU A 132 13.60 7.84 4.65
CA GLU A 132 14.24 9.14 4.83
C GLU A 132 14.94 9.55 3.57
N PRO A 133 14.85 10.81 3.18
CA PRO A 133 15.65 11.29 2.05
C PRO A 133 17.13 11.14 2.38
N ASN A 134 17.92 10.94 1.35
CA ASN A 134 19.36 10.83 1.54
C ASN A 134 19.93 12.23 1.73
N THR A 135 20.08 12.65 2.97
CA THR A 135 20.55 13.98 3.30
C THR A 135 22.02 14.05 3.62
N GLU A 136 22.70 12.93 3.64
CA GLU A 136 24.12 12.92 3.95
C GLU A 136 24.97 13.53 2.89
N GLN A 137 24.42 13.72 1.79
CA GLN A 137 25.12 14.37 0.71
C GLN A 137 25.03 15.86 0.77
N ASP A 138 24.47 16.31 1.78
CA ASP A 138 24.33 17.72 2.00
C ASP A 138 25.42 18.36 2.73
N ASP A 139 25.08 17.16 3.25
CA ASP A 139 25.69 17.42 4.01
C ASP A 139 26.52 17.61 4.28
N ASP A 140 26.69 17.29 4.11
CA ASP A 140 27.51 17.12 4.56
C ASP A 140 27.99 17.36 4.84
N GLY A 141 27.69 17.10 4.64
CA GLY A 141 28.05 16.99 5.27
C GLY A 141 28.06 17.13 5.57
N LYS A 142 27.60 17.08 5.74
CA LYS A 142 27.50 16.88 6.47
C LYS A 142 27.31 16.69 6.88
N ALA A 143 26.97 16.61 6.85
CA ALA A 143 26.83 16.25 7.58
C ALA A 143 26.64 16.02 7.78
N SER A 144 26.37 15.80 7.70
CA SER A 144 26.35 15.34 8.24
C SER A 144 26.23 15.08 8.45
N PRO A 145 26.04 14.94 8.52
CA PRO A 145 25.96 14.49 9.04
C PRO A 145 25.88 14.17 9.27
N ALA A 146 25.59 13.91 9.11
CA ALA A 146 25.60 13.65 9.50
C ALA A 146 25.77 13.58 9.59
N ILE A 147 25.56 13.57 9.53
CA ILE A 147 25.79 13.61 9.79
C ILE A 147 26.04 13.62 9.78
N SER A 148 25.96 13.50 9.59
CA SER A 148 26.31 13.75 9.79
C SER A 148 26.20 13.85 9.93
#